data_4e7040f296d6098fdbf6a4379fcbd5cf
#
_entry.id   4e7040f296d6098fdbf6a4379fcbd5cf
#
_cell.length_a   1.000
_cell.length_b   1.000
_cell.length_c   1.000
_cell.angle_alpha   90.00
_cell.angle_beta   90.00
_cell.angle_gamma   90.00
#
_symmetry.space_group_name_H-M   'P 1'
#
loop_
_entity.id
_entity.type
_entity.pdbx_description
1 polymer ?
#
loop_
_entity_poly.entity_id
_entity_poly.type
_entity_poly.pdbx_seq_one_letter_code
_entity_poly.pdbx_strand_id
1 'polypeptide(L)'
;MKTIYVKDIVKKITRGREFDARQAVPALLFLAAMFVLGRAAAQTFAEISEATGQAVAGAVLESENWGLGFGKEGQKPTGNATAAELAEYNAYFMAEGDEKVIYLTFDCGYENGNTEPILDALKAHNAPATFFVVGHYLESAPDIVKRMVEEGHTVGNHTYHHPDMSQISDQVSFRKEMESVETKFKEVTGQELTLYYRPPQGKYSTTNLQMAEDMGYATFFWSLAYVDWNQDDQPSHDEALKKLTSRIHPGAIVLLHSTSKTNGEIMDELLTKWEEMGYTFRPLSDLLE
;
A
#
# COMPACT_ATOMS: atom_id res chain seq x y z
N MET A 1 7.90 -47.62 21.42
CA MET A 1 6.96 -46.72 22.10
C MET A 1 6.64 -47.33 23.48
N LYS A 2 7.01 -46.66 24.60
CA LYS A 2 6.69 -47.13 25.94
C LYS A 2 5.25 -46.74 26.28
N THR A 3 4.40 -47.73 26.52
CA THR A 3 3.04 -47.54 26.99
C THR A 3 3.08 -46.98 28.41
N ILE A 4 2.69 -45.74 28.58
CA ILE A 4 2.61 -45.09 29.90
C ILE A 4 1.24 -45.40 30.47
N TYR A 5 1.19 -46.11 31.56
CA TYR A 5 -0.07 -46.48 32.24
C TYR A 5 -0.60 -45.27 33.02
N VAL A 6 -1.91 -45.08 33.00
CA VAL A 6 -2.61 -44.00 33.73
C VAL A 6 -2.21 -43.94 35.21
N LYS A 7 -1.91 -45.10 35.82
CA LYS A 7 -1.41 -45.22 37.20
C LYS A 7 -0.10 -44.44 37.44
N ASP A 8 0.81 -44.40 36.46
CA ASP A 8 2.10 -43.72 36.60
C ASP A 8 1.96 -42.22 36.52
N ILE A 9 0.99 -41.73 35.77
CA ILE A 9 0.63 -40.31 35.66
C ILE A 9 0.00 -39.85 36.98
N VAL A 10 -0.95 -40.58 37.51
CA VAL A 10 -1.64 -40.26 38.78
C VAL A 10 -0.63 -40.21 39.93
N LYS A 11 0.30 -41.17 40.02
CA LYS A 11 1.33 -41.23 41.06
C LYS A 11 2.32 -40.06 40.99
N LYS A 12 2.56 -39.53 39.78
CA LYS A 12 3.45 -38.36 39.56
C LYS A 12 2.76 -37.04 39.94
N ILE A 13 1.45 -36.94 39.76
CA ILE A 13 0.66 -35.76 40.08
C ILE A 13 0.39 -35.65 41.59
N THR A 14 0.16 -36.77 42.28
CA THR A 14 -0.19 -36.79 43.71
C THR A 14 1.02 -36.74 44.66
N ARG A 15 2.26 -36.75 44.15
CA ARG A 15 3.49 -36.74 44.96
C ARG A 15 3.49 -37.75 46.09
N GLY A 16 2.85 -38.93 45.93
CA GLY A 16 2.85 -40.02 46.91
C GLY A 16 1.88 -39.84 48.09
N ARG A 17 0.93 -38.91 48.03
CA ARG A 17 -0.17 -38.82 49.01
C ARG A 17 -1.24 -39.85 48.67
N GLU A 18 -1.76 -40.57 49.72
CA GLU A 18 -2.89 -41.46 49.54
C GLU A 18 -4.12 -40.71 49.01
N PHE A 19 -4.72 -41.25 47.96
CA PHE A 19 -5.81 -40.65 47.25
C PHE A 19 -7.12 -40.98 47.98
N ASP A 20 -7.74 -40.02 48.65
CA ASP A 20 -9.07 -40.18 49.23
C ASP A 20 -10.12 -40.08 48.13
N ALA A 21 -10.76 -41.21 47.80
CA ALA A 21 -11.80 -41.33 46.79
C ALA A 21 -12.98 -40.39 47.03
N ARG A 22 -13.21 -39.95 48.27
CA ARG A 22 -14.28 -38.99 48.60
C ARG A 22 -14.01 -37.57 48.14
N GLN A 23 -12.75 -37.19 47.95
CA GLN A 23 -12.35 -35.87 47.41
C GLN A 23 -12.20 -35.88 45.90
N ALA A 24 -12.02 -37.04 45.28
CA ALA A 24 -11.86 -37.18 43.83
C ALA A 24 -13.16 -37.01 43.02
N VAL A 25 -14.26 -37.51 43.61
CA VAL A 25 -15.57 -37.49 42.95
C VAL A 25 -16.06 -36.05 42.64
N PRO A 26 -15.98 -35.06 43.56
CA PRO A 26 -16.36 -33.69 43.26
C PRO A 26 -15.46 -33.04 42.21
N ALA A 27 -14.14 -33.31 42.25
CA ALA A 27 -13.19 -32.76 41.27
C ALA A 27 -13.42 -33.29 39.86
N LEU A 28 -13.73 -34.57 39.73
CA LEU A 28 -14.08 -35.22 38.45
C LEU A 28 -15.41 -34.72 37.89
N LEU A 29 -16.40 -34.51 38.77
CA LEU A 29 -17.69 -33.95 38.39
C LEU A 29 -17.55 -32.49 37.94
N PHE A 30 -16.70 -31.69 38.60
CA PHE A 30 -16.42 -30.32 38.22
C PHE A 30 -15.72 -30.23 36.87
N LEU A 31 -14.72 -31.08 36.61
CA LEU A 31 -14.04 -31.18 35.32
C LEU A 31 -14.97 -31.64 34.21
N ALA A 32 -15.86 -32.59 34.48
CA ALA A 32 -16.88 -33.03 33.53
C ALA A 32 -17.91 -31.91 33.21
N ALA A 33 -18.32 -31.16 34.23
CA ALA A 33 -19.22 -30.00 34.04
C ALA A 33 -18.55 -28.88 33.23
N MET A 34 -17.28 -28.59 33.50
CA MET A 34 -16.51 -27.60 32.71
C MET A 34 -16.31 -28.07 31.27
N PHE A 35 -16.13 -29.35 31.02
CA PHE A 35 -16.02 -29.90 29.67
C PHE A 35 -17.34 -29.83 28.91
N VAL A 36 -18.46 -30.11 29.55
CA VAL A 36 -19.80 -30.01 28.97
C VAL A 36 -20.16 -28.54 28.69
N LEU A 37 -19.86 -27.63 29.62
CA LEU A 37 -20.06 -26.18 29.44
C LEU A 37 -19.19 -25.62 28.33
N GLY A 38 -17.93 -26.07 28.24
CA GLY A 38 -17.02 -25.70 27.16
C GLY A 38 -17.51 -26.16 25.78
N ARG A 39 -18.06 -27.38 25.69
CA ARG A 39 -18.65 -27.88 24.43
C ARG A 39 -19.95 -27.15 24.06
N ALA A 40 -20.80 -26.84 25.03
CA ALA A 40 -22.02 -26.07 24.78
C ALA A 40 -21.70 -24.64 24.32
N ALA A 41 -20.70 -23.99 24.93
CA ALA A 41 -20.23 -22.68 24.50
C ALA A 41 -19.61 -22.71 23.08
N ALA A 42 -18.86 -23.76 22.74
CA ALA A 42 -18.31 -23.92 21.40
C ALA A 42 -19.38 -24.20 20.34
N GLN A 43 -20.43 -24.96 20.69
CA GLN A 43 -21.55 -25.21 19.79
C GLN A 43 -22.42 -23.96 19.57
N THR A 44 -22.73 -23.20 20.63
CA THR A 44 -23.44 -21.91 20.48
C THR A 44 -22.62 -20.89 19.70
N PHE A 45 -21.30 -20.89 19.83
CA PHE A 45 -20.44 -20.01 19.01
C PHE A 45 -20.45 -20.42 17.53
N ALA A 46 -20.43 -21.72 17.24
CA ALA A 46 -20.54 -22.24 15.88
C ALA A 46 -21.91 -21.94 15.25
N GLU A 47 -23.01 -22.14 16.00
CA GLU A 47 -24.38 -21.85 15.55
C GLU A 47 -24.63 -20.35 15.33
N ILE A 48 -24.05 -19.47 16.16
CA ILE A 48 -24.09 -18.02 15.98
C ILE A 48 -23.28 -17.62 14.74
N SER A 49 -22.14 -18.24 14.49
CA SER A 49 -21.30 -18.02 13.31
C SER A 49 -22.01 -18.43 12.02
N GLU A 50 -22.74 -19.55 12.02
CA GLU A 50 -23.54 -19.98 10.88
C GLU A 50 -24.79 -19.09 10.66
N ALA A 51 -25.44 -18.64 11.74
CA ALA A 51 -26.66 -17.82 11.66
C ALA A 51 -26.37 -16.37 11.22
N THR A 52 -25.17 -15.86 11.44
CA THR A 52 -24.79 -14.50 11.03
C THR A 52 -24.18 -14.42 9.62
N GLY A 53 -23.98 -15.56 8.96
CA GLY A 53 -23.35 -15.60 7.63
C GLY A 53 -21.91 -15.06 7.58
N GLN A 54 -21.36 -14.72 8.75
CA GLN A 54 -19.97 -14.35 8.91
C GLN A 54 -19.17 -15.59 9.27
N ALA A 55 -18.78 -16.34 8.25
CA ALA A 55 -17.60 -17.16 8.40
C ALA A 55 -16.45 -16.21 8.71
N VAL A 56 -15.97 -16.23 9.96
CA VAL A 56 -14.60 -15.84 10.28
C VAL A 56 -13.73 -17.02 9.84
N ALA A 57 -13.84 -17.42 8.59
CA ALA A 57 -12.74 -17.99 7.86
C ALA A 57 -11.77 -16.83 7.78
N GLY A 58 -10.54 -17.00 8.26
CA GLY A 58 -9.48 -16.08 7.91
C GLY A 58 -9.55 -15.96 6.39
N ALA A 59 -10.06 -14.84 5.90
CA ALA A 59 -10.06 -14.55 4.49
C ALA A 59 -8.61 -14.67 4.09
N VAL A 60 -8.30 -15.65 3.24
CA VAL A 60 -7.02 -15.65 2.53
C VAL A 60 -7.11 -14.35 1.75
N LEU A 61 -6.42 -13.31 2.22
CA LEU A 61 -6.30 -12.08 1.49
C LEU A 61 -5.60 -12.46 0.20
N GLU A 62 -6.34 -12.46 -0.90
CA GLU A 62 -5.74 -12.59 -2.21
C GLU A 62 -4.90 -11.34 -2.42
N SER A 63 -3.61 -11.47 -2.08
CA SER A 63 -2.63 -10.42 -2.26
C SER A 63 -2.19 -10.43 -3.70
N GLU A 64 -2.36 -9.32 -4.38
CA GLU A 64 -1.88 -9.11 -5.74
C GLU A 64 -0.73 -8.11 -5.78
N ASN A 65 0.15 -8.24 -6.77
CA ASN A 65 1.14 -7.24 -7.09
C ASN A 65 0.68 -6.54 -8.36
N TRP A 66 0.64 -5.21 -8.33
CA TRP A 66 0.35 -4.44 -9.52
C TRP A 66 1.38 -4.72 -10.61
N GLY A 67 0.92 -5.15 -11.76
CA GLY A 67 1.75 -5.54 -12.90
C GLY A 67 1.22 -5.02 -14.22
N LEU A 68 2.14 -4.72 -15.15
CA LEU A 68 1.82 -4.16 -16.46
C LEU A 68 2.31 -5.08 -17.58
N GLY A 69 1.43 -5.34 -18.53
CA GLY A 69 1.76 -5.96 -19.82
C GLY A 69 1.94 -4.89 -20.90
N PHE A 70 3.15 -4.74 -21.44
CA PHE A 70 3.44 -3.75 -22.47
C PHE A 70 3.27 -4.34 -23.87
N GLY A 71 2.59 -3.60 -24.74
CA GLY A 71 2.49 -3.85 -26.17
C GLY A 71 3.60 -3.16 -26.99
N LYS A 72 3.23 -2.59 -28.15
CA LYS A 72 4.15 -1.79 -28.98
C LYS A 72 4.42 -0.44 -28.32
N GLU A 73 5.49 0.23 -28.78
CA GLU A 73 5.82 1.60 -28.35
C GLU A 73 4.63 2.55 -28.50
N GLY A 74 4.42 3.41 -27.51
CA GLY A 74 3.34 4.38 -27.46
C GLY A 74 1.94 3.83 -27.21
N GLN A 75 1.79 2.50 -27.05
CA GLN A 75 0.50 1.90 -26.73
C GLN A 75 0.26 1.83 -25.23
N LYS A 76 -1.01 2.02 -24.85
CA LYS A 76 -1.44 1.82 -23.46
C LYS A 76 -1.15 0.39 -23.02
N PRO A 77 -0.56 0.19 -21.83
CA PRO A 77 -0.35 -1.15 -21.29
C PRO A 77 -1.66 -1.75 -20.77
N THR A 78 -1.66 -3.06 -20.59
CA THR A 78 -2.70 -3.74 -19.81
C THR A 78 -2.24 -3.92 -18.36
N GLY A 79 -3.12 -3.65 -17.41
CA GLY A 79 -2.90 -4.02 -16.01
C GLY A 79 -3.32 -5.46 -15.73
N ASN A 80 -2.92 -6.01 -14.60
CA ASN A 80 -3.46 -7.27 -14.08
C ASN A 80 -4.88 -7.13 -13.50
N ALA A 81 -5.34 -5.90 -13.27
CA ALA A 81 -6.75 -5.54 -13.11
C ALA A 81 -7.15 -4.51 -14.19
N THR A 82 -8.38 -4.53 -14.63
CA THR A 82 -8.93 -3.57 -15.59
C THR A 82 -9.26 -2.24 -14.92
N ALA A 83 -9.37 -1.15 -15.70
CA ALA A 83 -9.81 0.14 -15.20
C ALA A 83 -11.22 0.07 -14.57
N ALA A 84 -12.13 -0.73 -15.14
CA ALA A 84 -13.47 -0.93 -14.60
C ALA A 84 -13.47 -1.63 -13.23
N GLU A 85 -12.66 -2.68 -13.04
CA GLU A 85 -12.51 -3.36 -11.76
C GLU A 85 -11.92 -2.45 -10.69
N LEU A 86 -10.91 -1.65 -11.04
CA LEU A 86 -10.30 -0.69 -10.12
C LEU A 86 -11.24 0.46 -9.76
N ALA A 87 -12.05 0.92 -10.70
CA ALA A 87 -13.01 2.01 -10.49
C ALA A 87 -14.07 1.65 -9.43
N GLU A 88 -14.39 0.37 -9.23
CA GLU A 88 -15.27 -0.09 -8.16
C GLU A 88 -14.74 0.26 -6.74
N TYR A 89 -13.43 0.55 -6.64
CA TYR A 89 -12.73 0.90 -5.39
C TYR A 89 -12.12 2.30 -5.43
N ASN A 90 -12.61 3.18 -6.29
CA ASN A 90 -12.01 4.51 -6.49
C ASN A 90 -10.49 4.43 -6.76
N ALA A 91 -10.07 3.47 -7.60
CA ALA A 91 -8.68 3.24 -7.92
C ALA A 91 -8.39 3.42 -9.42
N TYR A 92 -7.21 3.94 -9.73
CA TYR A 92 -6.83 4.38 -11.07
C TYR A 92 -5.40 3.97 -11.40
N PHE A 93 -5.09 3.76 -12.68
CA PHE A 93 -3.71 3.52 -13.14
C PHE A 93 -3.35 4.26 -14.43
N MET A 94 -4.32 4.79 -15.14
CA MET A 94 -4.17 5.66 -16.30
C MET A 94 -5.49 6.39 -16.60
N ALA A 95 -5.43 7.47 -17.38
CA ALA A 95 -6.62 8.08 -17.93
C ALA A 95 -7.15 7.31 -19.15
N GLU A 96 -8.45 7.40 -19.36
CA GLU A 96 -9.09 6.96 -20.58
C GLU A 96 -8.87 7.99 -21.72
N GLY A 97 -9.23 7.63 -22.96
CA GLY A 97 -9.10 8.52 -24.11
C GLY A 97 -7.69 8.60 -24.68
N ASP A 98 -7.49 9.48 -25.68
CA ASP A 98 -6.27 9.56 -26.48
C ASP A 98 -5.57 10.92 -26.36
N GLU A 99 -5.97 11.73 -25.39
CA GLU A 99 -5.32 13.02 -25.11
C GLU A 99 -3.89 12.78 -24.61
N LYS A 100 -2.93 13.47 -25.21
CA LYS A 100 -1.52 13.36 -24.84
C LYS A 100 -1.24 14.10 -23.52
N VAL A 101 -1.75 13.55 -22.43
CA VAL A 101 -1.55 14.03 -21.07
C VAL A 101 -0.70 13.04 -20.29
N ILE A 102 0.19 13.54 -19.46
CA ILE A 102 1.00 12.79 -18.49
C ILE A 102 0.67 13.27 -17.09
N TYR A 103 0.47 12.33 -16.18
CA TYR A 103 0.33 12.55 -14.75
C TYR A 103 1.61 12.08 -14.06
N LEU A 104 2.42 13.03 -13.61
CA LEU A 104 3.70 12.74 -12.97
C LEU A 104 3.49 12.38 -11.51
N THR A 105 4.07 11.26 -11.09
CA THR A 105 4.00 10.83 -9.70
C THR A 105 5.36 10.32 -9.21
N PHE A 106 5.67 10.62 -7.95
CA PHE A 106 6.92 10.22 -7.31
C PHE A 106 6.64 9.52 -5.99
N ASP A 107 7.25 8.35 -5.77
CA ASP A 107 7.26 7.70 -4.47
C ASP A 107 8.49 8.14 -3.68
N CYS A 108 8.27 8.63 -2.46
CA CYS A 108 9.25 9.31 -1.63
C CYS A 108 9.45 8.57 -0.29
N GLY A 109 10.43 7.65 -0.26
CA GLY A 109 10.77 6.88 0.92
C GLY A 109 11.73 7.59 1.88
N TYR A 110 12.74 8.27 1.35
CA TYR A 110 13.72 9.08 2.07
C TYR A 110 14.34 10.13 1.14
N GLU A 111 14.96 11.16 1.70
CA GLU A 111 15.64 12.21 0.95
C GLU A 111 17.14 11.93 0.88
N ASN A 112 17.73 12.08 -0.31
CA ASN A 112 19.14 11.86 -0.57
C ASN A 112 19.78 12.89 -1.53
N GLY A 113 19.15 14.07 -1.69
CA GLY A 113 19.62 15.18 -2.51
C GLY A 113 19.09 15.18 -3.95
N ASN A 114 18.26 14.22 -4.33
CA ASN A 114 17.74 14.12 -5.70
C ASN A 114 16.36 14.78 -5.89
N THR A 115 15.63 15.05 -4.81
CA THR A 115 14.28 15.67 -4.93
C THR A 115 14.36 17.14 -5.34
N GLU A 116 15.35 17.91 -4.85
CA GLU A 116 15.48 19.32 -5.23
C GLU A 116 15.68 19.53 -6.74
N PRO A 117 16.60 18.82 -7.42
CA PRO A 117 16.72 18.92 -8.89
C PRO A 117 15.44 18.52 -9.63
N ILE A 118 14.67 17.53 -9.12
CA ILE A 118 13.38 17.14 -9.69
C ILE A 118 12.40 18.31 -9.57
N LEU A 119 12.27 18.93 -8.40
CA LEU A 119 11.39 20.09 -8.20
C LEU A 119 11.80 21.29 -9.06
N ASP A 120 13.09 21.55 -9.22
CA ASP A 120 13.59 22.62 -10.09
C ASP A 120 13.16 22.41 -11.55
N ALA A 121 13.29 21.18 -12.06
CA ALA A 121 12.85 20.82 -13.41
C ALA A 121 11.33 20.93 -13.56
N LEU A 122 10.55 20.38 -12.63
CA LEU A 122 9.08 20.48 -12.64
C LEU A 122 8.62 21.93 -12.68
N LYS A 123 9.26 22.81 -11.91
CA LYS A 123 8.98 24.24 -11.90
C LYS A 123 9.31 24.92 -13.22
N ALA A 124 10.44 24.58 -13.84
CA ALA A 124 10.87 25.14 -15.13
C ALA A 124 9.88 24.82 -16.25
N HIS A 125 9.26 23.63 -16.22
CA HIS A 125 8.29 23.15 -17.19
C HIS A 125 6.82 23.43 -16.80
N ASN A 126 6.55 24.08 -15.66
CA ASN A 126 5.21 24.24 -15.08
C ASN A 126 4.46 22.89 -15.00
N ALA A 127 5.16 21.82 -14.70
CA ALA A 127 4.65 20.47 -14.65
C ALA A 127 4.15 20.12 -13.24
N PRO A 128 2.82 20.02 -13.01
CA PRO A 128 2.32 19.56 -11.72
C PRO A 128 2.67 18.09 -11.51
N ALA A 129 2.92 17.72 -10.26
CA ALA A 129 3.22 16.36 -9.87
C ALA A 129 2.54 15.99 -8.56
N THR A 130 2.41 14.67 -8.30
CA THR A 130 1.98 14.14 -7.01
C THR A 130 3.12 13.36 -6.37
N PHE A 131 3.44 13.69 -5.12
CA PHE A 131 4.48 13.03 -4.32
C PHE A 131 3.80 12.17 -3.26
N PHE A 132 3.91 10.85 -3.37
CA PHE A 132 3.42 9.91 -2.36
C PHE A 132 4.52 9.70 -1.32
N VAL A 133 4.30 10.25 -0.12
CA VAL A 133 5.32 10.30 0.94
C VAL A 133 5.03 9.31 2.05
N VAL A 134 6.09 8.72 2.62
CA VAL A 134 6.01 7.91 3.84
C VAL A 134 6.28 8.76 5.08
N GLY A 135 5.95 8.22 6.28
CA GLY A 135 6.19 8.91 7.56
C GLY A 135 7.63 9.37 7.72
N HIS A 136 8.61 8.51 7.41
CA HIS A 136 10.03 8.86 7.54
C HIS A 136 10.44 10.06 6.64
N TYR A 137 9.86 10.18 5.44
CA TYR A 137 10.14 11.31 4.55
C TYR A 137 9.65 12.62 5.16
N LEU A 138 8.44 12.63 5.73
CA LEU A 138 7.87 13.79 6.44
C LEU A 138 8.69 14.21 7.66
N GLU A 139 9.33 13.25 8.34
CA GLU A 139 10.16 13.50 9.51
C GLU A 139 11.55 14.04 9.15
N SER A 140 12.17 13.49 8.12
CA SER A 140 13.57 13.76 7.76
C SER A 140 13.75 14.91 6.76
N ALA A 141 12.73 15.21 5.94
CA ALA A 141 12.77 16.23 4.89
C ALA A 141 11.58 17.21 4.92
N PRO A 142 11.19 17.77 6.09
CA PRO A 142 10.00 18.62 6.20
C PRO A 142 10.06 19.86 5.30
N ASP A 143 11.24 20.43 5.06
CA ASP A 143 11.37 21.63 4.23
C ASP A 143 11.17 21.32 2.73
N ILE A 144 11.56 20.14 2.27
CA ILE A 144 11.26 19.67 0.91
C ILE A 144 9.76 19.47 0.74
N VAL A 145 9.07 18.88 1.73
CA VAL A 145 7.60 18.71 1.70
C VAL A 145 6.89 20.05 1.64
N LYS A 146 7.32 21.04 2.43
CA LYS A 146 6.78 22.42 2.33
C LYS A 146 6.98 23.00 0.95
N ARG A 147 8.18 22.83 0.37
CA ARG A 147 8.50 23.29 -0.99
C ARG A 147 7.58 22.64 -2.02
N MET A 148 7.30 21.32 -1.92
CA MET A 148 6.33 20.66 -2.82
C MET A 148 4.97 21.36 -2.80
N VAL A 149 4.46 21.65 -1.60
CA VAL A 149 3.16 22.33 -1.42
C VAL A 149 3.19 23.76 -1.93
N GLU A 150 4.25 24.52 -1.61
CA GLU A 150 4.42 25.92 -2.01
C GLU A 150 4.55 26.08 -3.55
N GLU A 151 5.13 25.09 -4.22
CA GLU A 151 5.25 25.07 -5.69
C GLU A 151 4.00 24.49 -6.39
N GLY A 152 2.94 24.14 -5.63
CA GLY A 152 1.64 23.73 -6.18
C GLY A 152 1.55 22.24 -6.52
N HIS A 153 2.48 21.43 -6.04
CA HIS A 153 2.41 19.97 -6.17
C HIS A 153 1.46 19.37 -5.15
N THR A 154 0.87 18.23 -5.48
CA THR A 154 0.06 17.45 -4.55
C THR A 154 0.95 16.52 -3.74
N VAL A 155 0.71 16.44 -2.43
CA VAL A 155 1.31 15.41 -1.57
C VAL A 155 0.25 14.38 -1.24
N GLY A 156 0.54 13.10 -1.46
CA GLY A 156 -0.33 11.95 -1.19
C GLY A 156 0.28 11.00 -0.17
N ASN A 157 -0.49 10.03 0.23
CA ASN A 157 -0.19 9.05 1.27
C ASN A 157 0.47 7.79 0.70
N HIS A 158 1.67 7.44 1.21
CA HIS A 158 2.35 6.19 0.88
C HIS A 158 2.55 5.31 2.11
N THR A 159 1.65 5.43 3.10
CA THR A 159 1.67 4.83 4.44
C THR A 159 2.79 5.34 5.33
N TYR A 160 2.68 5.13 6.64
CA TYR A 160 3.66 5.67 7.56
C TYR A 160 4.98 4.87 7.57
N HIS A 161 4.87 3.52 7.62
CA HIS A 161 6.03 2.61 7.73
C HIS A 161 6.33 1.84 6.44
N HIS A 162 5.61 2.08 5.35
CA HIS A 162 5.76 1.36 4.08
C HIS A 162 5.60 -0.17 4.19
N PRO A 163 4.60 -0.70 4.94
CA PRO A 163 4.40 -2.14 5.04
C PRO A 163 3.75 -2.70 3.77
N ASP A 164 3.74 -4.02 3.65
CA ASP A 164 2.88 -4.72 2.71
C ASP A 164 1.42 -4.60 3.20
N MET A 165 0.69 -3.60 2.69
CA MET A 165 -0.68 -3.31 3.12
C MET A 165 -1.65 -4.43 2.79
N SER A 166 -1.37 -5.26 1.78
CA SER A 166 -2.20 -6.40 1.43
C SER A 166 -2.28 -7.46 2.53
N GLN A 167 -1.32 -7.46 3.45
CA GLN A 167 -1.29 -8.34 4.62
C GLN A 167 -2.05 -7.78 5.83
N ILE A 168 -2.51 -6.53 5.77
CA ILE A 168 -3.29 -5.90 6.83
C ILE A 168 -4.77 -6.16 6.58
N SER A 169 -5.36 -7.02 7.40
CA SER A 169 -6.76 -7.47 7.25
C SER A 169 -7.77 -6.70 8.10
N ASP A 170 -7.30 -5.85 9.02
CA ASP A 170 -8.18 -5.10 9.91
C ASP A 170 -8.13 -3.59 9.65
N GLN A 171 -9.30 -2.97 9.68
CA GLN A 171 -9.48 -1.54 9.42
C GLN A 171 -8.74 -0.63 10.42
N VAL A 172 -8.50 -1.10 11.65
CA VAL A 172 -7.83 -0.27 12.68
C VAL A 172 -6.35 -0.12 12.35
N SER A 173 -5.68 -1.23 12.01
CA SER A 173 -4.28 -1.22 11.61
C SER A 173 -4.07 -0.47 10.29
N PHE A 174 -4.98 -0.68 9.31
CA PHE A 174 -4.95 0.06 8.04
C PHE A 174 -5.08 1.56 8.27
N ARG A 175 -6.10 1.97 9.02
CA ARG A 175 -6.36 3.39 9.37
C ARG A 175 -5.18 4.02 10.09
N LYS A 176 -4.52 3.29 10.99
CA LYS A 176 -3.36 3.79 11.72
C LYS A 176 -2.20 4.16 10.79
N GLU A 177 -1.89 3.32 9.80
CA GLU A 177 -0.86 3.62 8.78
C GLU A 177 -1.20 4.89 8.00
N MET A 178 -2.47 5.07 7.64
CA MET A 178 -2.93 6.20 6.83
C MET A 178 -3.00 7.50 7.64
N GLU A 179 -3.71 7.51 8.76
CA GLU A 179 -3.92 8.70 9.60
C GLU A 179 -2.63 9.21 10.25
N SER A 180 -1.63 8.34 10.44
CA SER A 180 -0.32 8.77 10.94
C SER A 180 0.40 9.67 9.94
N VAL A 181 0.26 9.42 8.63
CA VAL A 181 0.79 10.29 7.56
C VAL A 181 0.03 11.61 7.52
N GLU A 182 -1.31 11.56 7.57
CA GLU A 182 -2.17 12.77 7.59
C GLU A 182 -1.78 13.70 8.76
N THR A 183 -1.67 13.11 9.95
CA THR A 183 -1.29 13.84 11.18
C THR A 183 0.08 14.49 11.01
N LYS A 184 1.06 13.72 10.54
CA LYS A 184 2.43 14.21 10.37
C LYS A 184 2.54 15.28 9.29
N PHE A 185 1.85 15.10 8.17
CA PHE A 185 1.78 16.12 7.11
C PHE A 185 1.20 17.44 7.62
N LYS A 186 0.10 17.37 8.38
CA LYS A 186 -0.50 18.57 9.00
C LYS A 186 0.44 19.25 10.00
N GLU A 187 1.20 18.48 10.79
CA GLU A 187 2.23 19.04 11.68
C GLU A 187 3.32 19.80 10.90
N VAL A 188 3.74 19.26 9.76
CA VAL A 188 4.81 19.82 8.93
C VAL A 188 4.36 21.05 8.16
N THR A 189 3.18 20.99 7.52
CA THR A 189 2.73 22.00 6.54
C THR A 189 1.64 22.94 7.07
N GLY A 190 0.94 22.56 8.13
CA GLY A 190 -0.27 23.24 8.61
C GLY A 190 -1.52 23.01 7.74
N GLN A 191 -1.43 22.16 6.70
CA GLN A 191 -2.51 21.85 5.76
C GLN A 191 -3.02 20.43 5.97
N GLU A 192 -4.25 20.14 5.50
CA GLU A 192 -4.75 18.77 5.42
C GLU A 192 -4.10 18.05 4.23
N LEU A 193 -3.79 16.75 4.39
CA LEU A 193 -3.28 15.92 3.32
C LEU A 193 -4.37 15.67 2.27
N THR A 194 -4.02 15.74 1.00
CA THR A 194 -4.91 15.28 -0.07
C THR A 194 -5.11 13.77 0.06
N LEU A 195 -6.38 13.30 0.01
CA LEU A 195 -6.71 11.90 0.19
C LEU A 195 -6.40 11.07 -1.08
N TYR A 196 -5.15 11.13 -1.51
CA TYR A 196 -4.58 10.29 -2.56
C TYR A 196 -3.66 9.27 -1.92
N TYR A 197 -3.83 8.03 -2.33
CA TYR A 197 -3.09 6.90 -1.77
C TYR A 197 -2.39 6.11 -2.86
N ARG A 198 -1.19 5.63 -2.57
CA ARG A 198 -0.52 4.60 -3.37
C ARG A 198 -0.07 3.47 -2.46
N PRO A 199 -0.50 2.21 -2.75
CA PRO A 199 -0.05 1.06 -1.98
C PRO A 199 1.46 0.86 -2.10
N PRO A 200 2.18 0.66 -0.98
CA PRO A 200 3.59 0.29 -1.01
C PRO A 200 3.87 -0.90 -1.93
N GLN A 201 4.92 -0.81 -2.74
CA GLN A 201 5.35 -1.85 -3.68
C GLN A 201 4.30 -2.22 -4.74
N GLY A 202 3.19 -1.50 -4.85
CA GLY A 202 2.06 -1.86 -5.68
C GLY A 202 1.32 -3.11 -5.21
N LYS A 203 1.51 -3.52 -3.95
CA LYS A 203 0.82 -4.67 -3.38
C LYS A 203 -0.54 -4.26 -2.83
N TYR A 204 -1.56 -4.98 -3.23
CA TYR A 204 -2.94 -4.66 -2.86
C TYR A 204 -3.78 -5.93 -2.71
N SER A 205 -4.95 -5.77 -2.11
CA SER A 205 -6.08 -6.69 -2.16
C SER A 205 -7.35 -5.86 -2.36
N THR A 206 -8.42 -6.46 -2.84
CA THR A 206 -9.72 -5.78 -2.95
C THR A 206 -10.19 -5.26 -1.59
N THR A 207 -9.92 -6.01 -0.51
CA THR A 207 -10.21 -5.58 0.86
C THR A 207 -9.47 -4.29 1.23
N ASN A 208 -8.18 -4.17 0.88
CA ASN A 208 -7.41 -2.96 1.19
C ASN A 208 -7.83 -1.77 0.31
N LEU A 209 -8.20 -2.00 -0.94
CA LEU A 209 -8.75 -0.96 -1.79
C LEU A 209 -10.07 -0.43 -1.22
N GLN A 210 -10.96 -1.32 -0.76
CA GLN A 210 -12.20 -0.94 -0.09
C GLN A 210 -11.93 -0.16 1.20
N MET A 211 -10.95 -0.59 2.02
CA MET A 211 -10.55 0.13 3.24
C MET A 211 -10.08 1.55 2.93
N ALA A 212 -9.35 1.75 1.85
CA ALA A 212 -8.91 3.08 1.42
C ALA A 212 -10.09 3.93 0.94
N GLU A 213 -10.98 3.38 0.12
CA GLU A 213 -12.20 4.04 -0.34
C GLU A 213 -13.11 4.43 0.82
N ASP A 214 -13.34 3.54 1.80
CA ASP A 214 -14.12 3.80 3.02
C ASP A 214 -13.55 4.96 3.86
N MET A 215 -12.27 5.29 3.70
CA MET A 215 -11.61 6.45 4.29
C MET A 215 -11.66 7.69 3.39
N GLY A 216 -12.26 7.60 2.20
CA GLY A 216 -12.36 8.68 1.22
C GLY A 216 -11.14 8.85 0.32
N TYR A 217 -10.22 7.90 0.31
CA TYR A 217 -9.04 7.96 -0.56
C TYR A 217 -9.36 7.57 -2.00
N ALA A 218 -8.72 8.26 -2.95
CA ALA A 218 -8.52 7.77 -4.29
C ALA A 218 -7.17 7.04 -4.36
N THR A 219 -7.17 5.80 -4.85
CA THR A 219 -5.95 4.98 -4.95
C THR A 219 -5.33 5.09 -6.33
N PHE A 220 -4.03 5.36 -6.40
CA PHE A 220 -3.33 5.52 -7.67
C PHE A 220 -2.21 4.49 -7.84
N PHE A 221 -2.39 3.60 -8.80
CA PHE A 221 -1.32 2.80 -9.39
C PHE A 221 -0.61 3.60 -10.50
N TRP A 222 0.00 2.93 -11.45
CA TRP A 222 0.71 3.54 -12.57
C TRP A 222 0.55 2.73 -13.84
N SER A 223 0.78 3.35 -14.98
CA SER A 223 0.82 2.69 -16.30
C SER A 223 2.19 2.76 -16.97
N LEU A 224 3.11 3.51 -16.37
CA LEU A 224 4.51 3.55 -16.78
C LEU A 224 5.41 3.66 -15.55
N ALA A 225 6.35 2.74 -15.45
CA ALA A 225 7.42 2.75 -14.46
C ALA A 225 8.66 2.04 -15.01
N TYR A 226 9.79 2.23 -14.34
CA TYR A 226 11.01 1.47 -14.59
C TYR A 226 11.76 1.22 -13.28
N VAL A 227 12.77 0.37 -13.30
CA VAL A 227 13.58 0.08 -12.11
C VAL A 227 14.56 1.23 -11.89
N ASP A 228 14.23 2.15 -11.00
CA ASP A 228 14.98 3.36 -10.66
C ASP A 228 15.31 3.48 -9.17
N TRP A 229 14.73 2.61 -8.34
CA TRP A 229 14.87 2.64 -6.87
C TRP A 229 16.14 1.96 -6.36
N ASN A 230 16.80 1.12 -7.18
CA ASN A 230 18.02 0.42 -6.74
C ASN A 230 19.21 1.39 -6.71
N GLN A 231 19.64 1.78 -5.52
CA GLN A 231 20.71 2.77 -5.35
C GLN A 231 22.07 2.28 -5.83
N ASP A 232 22.31 0.97 -5.76
CA ASP A 232 23.57 0.35 -6.16
C ASP A 232 23.65 0.03 -7.66
N ASP A 233 22.52 0.11 -8.37
CA ASP A 233 22.40 -0.21 -9.80
C ASP A 233 21.43 0.76 -10.48
N GLN A 234 21.84 2.02 -10.57
CA GLN A 234 21.06 3.06 -11.24
C GLN A 234 21.17 2.91 -12.76
N PRO A 235 20.06 2.98 -13.51
CA PRO A 235 20.11 2.94 -14.96
C PRO A 235 20.87 4.13 -15.52
N SER A 236 21.55 3.94 -16.65
CA SER A 236 22.18 5.06 -17.37
C SER A 236 21.11 6.04 -17.87
N HIS A 237 21.51 7.30 -18.11
CA HIS A 237 20.62 8.34 -18.67
C HIS A 237 19.96 7.86 -19.98
N ASP A 238 20.75 7.31 -20.89
CA ASP A 238 20.24 6.82 -22.18
C ASP A 238 19.23 5.69 -22.03
N GLU A 239 19.45 4.75 -21.10
CA GLU A 239 18.49 3.66 -20.82
C GLU A 239 17.22 4.17 -20.19
N ALA A 240 17.31 5.08 -19.24
CA ALA A 240 16.17 5.69 -18.59
C ALA A 240 15.32 6.50 -19.59
N LEU A 241 15.95 7.43 -20.33
CA LEU A 241 15.29 8.24 -21.35
C LEU A 241 14.65 7.37 -22.43
N LYS A 242 15.38 6.39 -22.97
CA LYS A 242 14.86 5.45 -23.98
C LYS A 242 13.64 4.71 -23.44
N LYS A 243 13.69 4.18 -22.22
CA LYS A 243 12.59 3.41 -21.65
C LYS A 243 11.37 4.27 -21.39
N LEU A 244 11.55 5.46 -20.83
CA LEU A 244 10.48 6.37 -20.49
C LEU A 244 9.82 6.99 -21.73
N THR A 245 10.60 7.32 -22.78
CA THR A 245 10.05 7.87 -24.03
C THR A 245 9.41 6.80 -24.93
N SER A 246 9.95 5.59 -24.98
CA SER A 246 9.38 4.53 -25.84
C SER A 246 8.07 3.94 -25.29
N ARG A 247 7.86 4.03 -23.97
CA ARG A 247 6.67 3.47 -23.30
C ARG A 247 5.62 4.51 -22.94
N ILE A 248 5.91 5.80 -23.13
CA ILE A 248 4.93 6.83 -22.86
C ILE A 248 3.70 6.67 -23.76
N HIS A 249 2.54 6.92 -23.24
CA HIS A 249 1.27 6.81 -23.93
C HIS A 249 0.28 7.87 -23.43
N PRO A 250 -0.76 8.22 -24.21
CA PRO A 250 -1.81 9.14 -23.76
C PRO A 250 -2.45 8.71 -22.44
N GLY A 251 -2.55 9.65 -21.50
CA GLY A 251 -3.16 9.41 -20.19
C GLY A 251 -2.29 8.64 -19.21
N ALA A 252 -0.97 8.57 -19.42
CA ALA A 252 -0.07 7.82 -18.56
C ALA A 252 0.01 8.42 -17.15
N ILE A 253 -0.19 7.58 -16.11
CA ILE A 253 0.30 7.83 -14.76
C ILE A 253 1.72 7.26 -14.69
N VAL A 254 2.69 8.13 -14.52
CA VAL A 254 4.11 7.76 -14.49
C VAL A 254 4.58 7.66 -13.04
N LEU A 255 5.09 6.48 -12.66
CA LEU A 255 5.76 6.30 -11.38
C LEU A 255 7.27 6.44 -11.55
N LEU A 256 7.83 7.35 -10.79
CA LEU A 256 9.26 7.57 -10.57
C LEU A 256 9.56 7.57 -9.07
N HIS A 257 10.83 7.37 -8.68
CA HIS A 257 11.24 7.51 -7.28
C HIS A 257 12.12 8.75 -7.11
N SER A 258 11.82 9.55 -6.10
CA SER A 258 12.58 10.76 -5.79
C SER A 258 14.00 10.47 -5.32
N THR A 259 14.25 9.25 -4.84
CA THR A 259 15.56 8.78 -4.42
C THR A 259 16.51 8.46 -5.58
N SER A 260 16.01 8.35 -6.82
CA SER A 260 16.82 8.02 -7.98
C SER A 260 17.71 9.18 -8.41
N LYS A 261 19.02 8.94 -8.37
CA LYS A 261 20.00 9.89 -8.89
C LYS A 261 19.80 10.15 -10.39
N THR A 262 19.54 9.10 -11.15
CA THR A 262 19.27 9.21 -12.58
C THR A 262 18.05 10.09 -12.84
N ASN A 263 16.94 9.93 -12.09
CA ASN A 263 15.77 10.80 -12.24
C ASN A 263 16.09 12.27 -11.93
N GLY A 264 16.86 12.54 -10.86
CA GLY A 264 17.30 13.90 -10.53
C GLY A 264 18.13 14.56 -11.66
N GLU A 265 18.96 13.76 -12.31
CA GLU A 265 19.87 14.27 -13.35
C GLU A 265 19.20 14.43 -14.73
N ILE A 266 18.18 13.62 -15.06
CA ILE A 266 17.55 13.63 -16.40
C ILE A 266 16.21 14.35 -16.46
N MET A 267 15.65 14.81 -15.33
CA MET A 267 14.26 15.27 -15.28
C MET A 267 13.97 16.38 -16.28
N ASP A 268 14.79 17.41 -16.35
CA ASP A 268 14.62 18.52 -17.30
C ASP A 268 14.63 18.03 -18.77
N GLU A 269 15.61 17.18 -19.13
CA GLU A 269 15.68 16.60 -20.47
C GLU A 269 14.47 15.69 -20.77
N LEU A 270 14.02 14.91 -19.79
CA LEU A 270 12.89 14.01 -19.94
C LEU A 270 11.58 14.78 -20.20
N LEU A 271 11.33 15.83 -19.42
CA LEU A 271 10.15 16.70 -19.58
C LEU A 271 10.17 17.37 -20.96
N THR A 272 11.34 17.94 -21.37
CA THR A 272 11.52 18.51 -22.70
C THR A 272 11.16 17.50 -23.80
N LYS A 273 11.68 16.26 -23.72
CA LYS A 273 11.39 15.23 -24.72
C LYS A 273 9.90 14.88 -24.78
N TRP A 274 9.21 14.80 -23.67
CA TRP A 274 7.77 14.53 -23.66
C TRP A 274 6.97 15.71 -24.24
N GLU A 275 7.37 16.97 -23.99
CA GLU A 275 6.78 18.15 -24.62
C GLU A 275 7.01 18.15 -26.15
N GLU A 276 8.21 17.81 -26.61
CA GLU A 276 8.54 17.66 -28.04
C GLU A 276 7.70 16.55 -28.71
N MET A 277 7.32 15.51 -27.96
CA MET A 277 6.40 14.46 -28.42
C MET A 277 4.94 14.91 -28.39
N GLY A 278 4.66 16.12 -27.93
CA GLY A 278 3.34 16.75 -27.87
C GLY A 278 2.53 16.40 -26.63
N TYR A 279 3.16 15.93 -25.56
CA TYR A 279 2.51 15.72 -24.27
C TYR A 279 2.44 17.00 -23.45
N THR A 280 1.43 17.07 -22.59
CA THR A 280 1.25 18.07 -21.54
C THR A 280 1.17 17.41 -20.19
N PHE A 281 1.48 18.16 -19.13
CA PHE A 281 1.43 17.65 -17.76
C PHE A 281 0.18 18.17 -17.05
N ARG A 282 -0.54 17.30 -16.35
CA ARG A 282 -1.72 17.65 -15.55
C ARG A 282 -1.68 17.02 -14.16
N PRO A 283 -2.34 17.63 -13.17
CA PRO A 283 -2.46 17.05 -11.83
C PRO A 283 -3.39 15.84 -11.85
N LEU A 284 -3.17 14.90 -10.91
CA LEU A 284 -4.04 13.71 -10.77
C LEU A 284 -5.51 14.04 -10.50
N SER A 285 -5.82 15.27 -10.01
CA SER A 285 -7.20 15.72 -9.80
C SER A 285 -8.04 15.66 -11.08
N ASP A 286 -7.42 15.90 -12.23
CA ASP A 286 -8.13 15.88 -13.52
C ASP A 286 -8.64 14.47 -13.90
N LEU A 287 -8.13 13.42 -13.24
CA LEU A 287 -8.64 12.04 -13.42
C LEU A 287 -9.94 11.78 -12.66
N LEU A 288 -10.27 12.64 -11.69
CA LEU A 288 -11.41 12.47 -10.78
C LEU A 288 -12.61 13.31 -11.20
N GLU A 289 -12.46 14.16 -12.23
CA GLU A 289 -13.51 15.00 -12.82
C GLU A 289 -14.26 14.25 -13.95
#